data_f8b42b27faff0d4723c1f36230efa111
#
_entry.id   f8b42b27faff0d4723c1f36230efa111
#
_cell.length_a   1.000
_cell.length_b   1.000
_cell.length_c   1.000
_cell.angle_alpha   90.00
_cell.angle_beta   90.00
_cell.angle_gamma   90.00
#
_symmetry.space_group_name_H-M   'P 1'
#
loop_
_entity.id
_entity.type
_entity.pdbx_description
1 polymer ?
#
loop_
_entity_poly.entity_id
_entity_poly.type
_entity_poly.pdbx_seq_one_letter_code
_entity_poly.pdbx_strand_id
1 'polypeptide(L)'
;MRAAHGCLANGTNDKWLVNLTEHMGGDAQLTIAALAPILGTGKLMMYKNPAGNEFMVALTPHSVTNAGRTEWRWKAPIPTLTGPVTFVWSGGCASACEALAIAVKGRFKSVGQPTAGFTTANESIVLNKRLMLALTEGIMADSSGRAHEKVIPDLQLDEEQIGTLLAGKRVDGMDL
;
A
#
# COMPACT_ATOMS: atom_id res chain seq x y z
N MET A 1 -9.59 -0.16 12.52
CA MET A 1 -8.17 -0.34 12.84
C MET A 1 -7.89 -1.31 13.98
N ARG A 2 -8.45 -1.14 15.20
CA ARG A 2 -8.17 -2.07 16.32
C ARG A 2 -8.42 -3.54 16.00
N ALA A 3 -9.49 -3.86 15.27
CA ALA A 3 -9.82 -5.24 14.90
C ALA A 3 -8.81 -5.85 13.92
N ALA A 4 -8.36 -5.08 12.93
CA ALA A 4 -7.37 -5.55 11.96
C ALA A 4 -6.01 -5.79 12.62
N HIS A 5 -5.53 -4.86 13.45
CA HIS A 5 -4.27 -5.04 14.19
C HIS A 5 -4.35 -6.21 15.18
N GLY A 6 -5.49 -6.42 15.86
CA GLY A 6 -5.68 -7.55 16.77
C GLY A 6 -5.68 -8.90 16.05
N CYS A 7 -6.30 -8.97 14.87
CA CYS A 7 -6.32 -10.17 14.05
C CYS A 7 -4.90 -10.54 13.55
N LEU A 8 -4.14 -9.54 13.07
CA LEU A 8 -2.78 -9.74 12.62
C LEU A 8 -1.83 -10.14 13.76
N ALA A 9 -1.97 -9.53 14.96
CA ALA A 9 -1.10 -9.78 16.10
C ALA A 9 -1.26 -11.19 16.70
N ASN A 10 -2.42 -11.82 16.54
CA ASN A 10 -2.73 -13.15 17.07
C ASN A 10 -2.48 -14.28 16.06
N GLY A 11 -2.01 -13.97 14.87
CA GLY A 11 -1.72 -14.98 13.83
C GLY A 11 -0.44 -15.76 14.17
N THR A 12 -0.54 -17.09 14.20
CA THR A 12 0.59 -18.02 14.34
C THR A 12 1.07 -18.55 12.99
N ASN A 13 0.73 -17.88 11.88
CA ASN A 13 1.03 -18.33 10.55
C ASN A 13 2.50 -18.09 10.21
N ASP A 14 3.14 -19.08 9.61
CA ASP A 14 4.51 -18.98 9.15
C ASP A 14 4.65 -18.08 7.91
N LYS A 15 3.56 -17.83 7.19
CA LYS A 15 3.52 -17.05 5.93
C LYS A 15 2.25 -16.20 5.85
N TRP A 16 2.35 -15.04 5.21
CA TRP A 16 1.25 -14.10 5.05
C TRP A 16 1.00 -13.79 3.58
N LEU A 17 -0.25 -13.88 3.16
CA LEU A 17 -0.71 -13.39 1.85
C LEU A 17 -1.62 -12.18 2.08
N VAL A 18 -1.18 -11.01 1.62
CA VAL A 18 -1.95 -9.77 1.68
C VAL A 18 -2.68 -9.57 0.37
N ASN A 19 -4.00 -9.80 0.41
CA ASN A 19 -4.85 -9.69 -0.78
C ASN A 19 -5.33 -8.25 -0.99
N LEU A 20 -4.92 -7.64 -2.11
CA LEU A 20 -5.30 -6.29 -2.55
C LEU A 20 -6.02 -6.32 -3.91
N THR A 21 -6.50 -7.49 -4.37
CA THR A 21 -7.08 -7.62 -5.73
C THR A 21 -8.32 -6.78 -5.95
N GLU A 22 -9.06 -6.46 -4.87
CA GLU A 22 -10.25 -5.61 -4.90
C GLU A 22 -10.00 -4.18 -4.38
N HIS A 23 -8.74 -3.83 -4.11
CA HIS A 23 -8.40 -2.51 -3.59
C HIS A 23 -8.24 -1.50 -4.73
N MET A 24 -9.28 -0.75 -5.03
CA MET A 24 -9.33 0.20 -6.16
C MET A 24 -8.94 1.64 -5.77
N GLY A 25 -8.54 1.89 -4.53
CA GLY A 25 -8.14 3.23 -4.08
C GLY A 25 -8.71 3.61 -2.72
N GLY A 26 -8.71 4.89 -2.41
CA GLY A 26 -9.20 5.46 -1.14
C GLY A 26 -8.14 6.28 -0.41
N ASP A 27 -8.10 6.19 0.92
CA ASP A 27 -7.12 6.88 1.77
C ASP A 27 -5.83 6.03 1.90
N ALA A 28 -4.75 6.52 1.29
CA ALA A 28 -3.47 5.83 1.29
C ALA A 28 -2.86 5.74 2.70
N GLN A 29 -2.99 6.78 3.52
CA GLN A 29 -2.45 6.80 4.88
C GLN A 29 -3.21 5.83 5.78
N LEU A 30 -4.53 5.72 5.61
CA LEU A 30 -5.36 4.74 6.32
C LEU A 30 -4.99 3.31 5.91
N THR A 31 -4.78 3.06 4.62
CA THR A 31 -4.36 1.75 4.10
C THR A 31 -3.00 1.34 4.68
N ILE A 32 -2.03 2.26 4.69
CA ILE A 32 -0.72 2.06 5.31
C ILE A 32 -0.85 1.82 6.82
N ALA A 33 -1.69 2.59 7.51
CA ALA A 33 -1.93 2.43 8.95
C ALA A 33 -2.52 1.06 9.29
N ALA A 34 -3.44 0.54 8.46
CA ALA A 34 -4.04 -0.77 8.66
C ALA A 34 -3.02 -1.92 8.56
N LEU A 35 -2.03 -1.77 7.68
CA LEU A 35 -0.98 -2.76 7.43
C LEU A 35 0.34 -2.47 8.17
N ALA A 36 0.34 -1.49 9.07
CA ALA A 36 1.53 -1.13 9.83
C ALA A 36 2.23 -2.30 10.58
N PRO A 37 1.52 -3.31 11.13
CA PRO A 37 2.15 -4.49 11.72
C PRO A 37 3.00 -5.30 10.75
N ILE A 38 2.63 -5.29 9.47
CA ILE A 38 3.35 -5.98 8.38
C ILE A 38 4.49 -5.11 7.86
N LEU A 39 4.19 -3.83 7.60
CA LEU A 39 5.12 -2.92 6.95
C LEU A 39 6.31 -2.55 7.85
N GLY A 40 6.14 -2.61 9.18
CA GLY A 40 7.15 -2.15 10.12
C GLY A 40 7.40 -0.64 10.04
N THR A 41 8.34 -0.14 10.83
CA THR A 41 8.67 1.29 10.88
C THR A 41 9.65 1.70 9.77
N GLY A 42 9.62 2.97 9.38
CA GLY A 42 10.56 3.55 8.41
C GLY A 42 9.89 4.39 7.33
N LYS A 43 10.70 4.86 6.40
CA LYS A 43 10.25 5.58 5.21
C LYS A 43 9.64 4.58 4.23
N LEU A 44 8.46 4.90 3.69
CA LEU A 44 7.71 3.99 2.81
C LEU A 44 7.68 4.47 1.37
N MET A 45 7.18 5.66 1.15
CA MET A 45 7.04 6.28 -0.16
C MET A 45 6.96 7.81 0.01
N MET A 46 6.89 8.55 -1.07
CA MET A 46 6.72 9.99 -1.02
C MET A 46 5.77 10.49 -2.11
N TYR A 47 5.23 11.68 -1.87
CA TYR A 47 4.57 12.47 -2.89
C TYR A 47 5.51 13.59 -3.36
N LYS A 48 5.49 13.92 -4.64
CA LYS A 48 6.24 15.02 -5.23
C LYS A 48 5.29 15.96 -5.94
N ASN A 49 5.33 17.24 -5.61
CA ASN A 49 4.51 18.23 -6.32
C ASN A 49 5.27 18.84 -7.52
N PRO A 50 4.59 19.59 -8.41
CA PRO A 50 5.23 20.22 -9.57
C PRO A 50 6.33 21.22 -9.22
N ALA A 51 6.34 21.78 -7.99
CA ALA A 51 7.39 22.66 -7.51
C ALA A 51 8.64 21.92 -7.03
N GLY A 52 8.66 20.57 -7.10
CA GLY A 52 9.78 19.75 -6.68
C GLY A 52 9.83 19.46 -5.18
N ASN A 53 8.82 19.85 -4.40
CA ASN A 53 8.76 19.50 -2.99
C ASN A 53 8.44 18.03 -2.80
N GLU A 54 9.09 17.41 -1.82
CA GLU A 54 8.94 16.00 -1.48
C GLU A 54 8.24 15.85 -0.12
N PHE A 55 7.20 15.03 -0.08
CA PHE A 55 6.38 14.79 1.10
C PHE A 55 6.50 13.31 1.49
N MET A 56 7.42 13.00 2.39
CA MET A 56 7.72 11.63 2.83
C MET A 56 6.60 11.05 3.69
N VAL A 57 6.09 9.90 3.30
CA VAL A 57 5.20 9.06 4.11
C VAL A 57 6.05 8.04 4.86
N ALA A 58 5.90 8.03 6.18
CA ALA A 58 6.67 7.13 7.05
C ALA A 58 5.81 6.53 8.17
N LEU A 59 6.22 5.36 8.62
CA LEU A 59 5.68 4.69 9.80
C LEU A 59 6.63 4.84 10.99
N THR A 60 6.05 5.22 12.12
CA THR A 60 6.68 5.20 13.44
C THR A 60 6.04 4.12 14.30
N PRO A 61 6.59 3.79 15.48
CA PRO A 61 5.92 2.84 16.38
C PRO A 61 4.49 3.25 16.78
N HIS A 62 4.13 4.53 16.63
CA HIS A 62 2.86 5.07 17.11
C HIS A 62 2.04 5.82 16.07
N SER A 63 2.53 5.98 14.84
CA SER A 63 1.84 6.82 13.86
C SER A 63 2.23 6.54 12.41
N VAL A 64 1.33 6.92 11.49
CA VAL A 64 1.67 7.25 10.09
C VAL A 64 1.89 8.75 10.02
N THR A 65 2.96 9.16 9.37
CA THR A 65 3.27 10.57 9.12
C THR A 65 3.37 10.84 7.62
N ASN A 66 2.97 12.04 7.22
CA ASN A 66 3.19 12.57 5.88
C ASN A 66 3.84 13.96 6.01
N ALA A 67 4.99 14.18 5.40
CA ALA A 67 5.79 15.40 5.53
C ALA A 67 6.07 15.79 7.01
N GLY A 68 6.24 14.81 7.89
CA GLY A 68 6.43 15.01 9.33
C GLY A 68 5.15 15.30 10.11
N ARG A 69 4.01 15.50 9.44
CA ARG A 69 2.71 15.65 10.11
C ARG A 69 2.14 14.27 10.44
N THR A 70 1.55 14.12 11.63
CA THR A 70 0.87 12.88 12.04
C THR A 70 -0.50 12.82 11.39
N GLU A 71 -0.72 11.83 10.52
CA GLU A 71 -2.01 11.57 9.88
C GLU A 71 -2.86 10.60 10.73
N TRP A 72 -2.23 9.52 11.20
CA TRP A 72 -2.89 8.52 12.04
C TRP A 72 -2.02 8.19 13.25
N ARG A 73 -2.65 8.04 14.43
CA ARG A 73 -1.96 7.72 15.68
C ARG A 73 -2.67 6.60 16.43
N TRP A 74 -1.89 5.75 17.10
CA TRP A 74 -2.37 4.72 18.04
C TRP A 74 -1.63 4.79 19.37
N LYS A 75 -2.30 4.28 20.44
CA LYS A 75 -1.83 4.45 21.83
C LYS A 75 -0.66 3.54 22.18
N ALA A 76 -0.69 2.28 21.72
CA ALA A 76 0.35 1.31 21.98
C ALA A 76 1.25 1.13 20.75
N PRO A 77 2.53 0.77 20.90
CA PRO A 77 3.36 0.41 19.76
C PRO A 77 2.71 -0.71 18.95
N ILE A 78 2.89 -0.68 17.63
CA ILE A 78 2.37 -1.73 16.75
C ILE A 78 3.26 -2.96 16.93
N PRO A 79 2.67 -4.16 17.15
CA PRO A 79 3.43 -5.40 17.06
C PRO A 79 3.93 -5.57 15.61
N THR A 80 5.17 -5.97 15.45
CA THR A 80 5.71 -6.34 14.13
C THR A 80 5.43 -7.81 13.90
N LEU A 81 4.81 -8.13 12.77
CA LEU A 81 4.65 -9.51 12.35
C LEU A 81 5.98 -10.07 11.85
N THR A 82 6.20 -11.33 12.14
CA THR A 82 7.34 -12.10 11.64
C THR A 82 6.89 -13.07 10.57
N GLY A 83 7.82 -13.48 9.71
CA GLY A 83 7.58 -14.42 8.61
C GLY A 83 7.50 -13.77 7.24
N PRO A 84 7.57 -14.59 6.18
CA PRO A 84 7.46 -14.13 4.82
C PRO A 84 6.09 -13.53 4.52
N VAL A 85 6.08 -12.39 3.82
CA VAL A 85 4.86 -11.71 3.38
C VAL A 85 4.89 -11.60 1.86
N THR A 86 3.79 -11.99 1.23
CA THR A 86 3.56 -11.79 -0.21
C THR A 86 2.33 -10.91 -0.38
N PHE A 87 2.47 -9.87 -1.19
CA PHE A 87 1.36 -9.03 -1.60
C PHE A 87 0.83 -9.49 -2.96
N VAL A 88 -0.50 -9.57 -3.10
CA VAL A 88 -1.14 -9.88 -4.37
C VAL A 88 -2.11 -8.76 -4.74
N TRP A 89 -2.04 -8.29 -5.99
CA TRP A 89 -2.96 -7.31 -6.53
C TRP A 89 -3.36 -7.61 -7.99
N SER A 90 -4.48 -7.05 -8.43
CA SER A 90 -4.97 -7.12 -9.80
C SER A 90 -4.63 -5.85 -10.58
N GLY A 91 -4.92 -5.85 -11.88
CA GLY A 91 -4.84 -4.67 -12.74
C GLY A 91 -5.78 -3.52 -12.33
N GLY A 92 -6.76 -3.78 -11.45
CA GLY A 92 -7.63 -2.78 -10.84
C GLY A 92 -7.01 -2.03 -9.64
N CYS A 93 -5.83 -2.43 -9.17
CA CYS A 93 -5.12 -1.73 -8.09
C CYS A 93 -4.80 -0.29 -8.53
N ALA A 94 -5.42 0.70 -7.89
CA ALA A 94 -5.36 2.11 -8.28
C ALA A 94 -5.16 3.04 -7.08
N SER A 95 -4.57 4.21 -7.28
CA SER A 95 -4.49 5.30 -6.29
C SER A 95 -3.90 4.83 -4.95
N ALA A 96 -4.67 4.78 -3.85
CA ALA A 96 -4.18 4.32 -2.53
C ALA A 96 -3.63 2.89 -2.54
N CYS A 97 -4.15 2.00 -3.41
CA CYS A 97 -3.57 0.68 -3.63
C CYS A 97 -2.17 0.80 -4.25
N GLU A 98 -1.98 1.71 -5.20
CA GLU A 98 -0.67 1.94 -5.83
C GLU A 98 0.32 2.58 -4.88
N ALA A 99 -0.12 3.48 -3.99
CA ALA A 99 0.70 4.01 -2.92
C ALA A 99 1.26 2.89 -2.02
N LEU A 100 0.41 1.92 -1.66
CA LEU A 100 0.85 0.74 -0.92
C LEU A 100 1.77 -0.16 -1.77
N ALA A 101 1.43 -0.41 -3.04
CA ALA A 101 2.27 -1.20 -3.94
C ALA A 101 3.68 -0.59 -4.10
N ILE A 102 3.77 0.74 -4.22
CA ILE A 102 5.06 1.48 -4.22
C ILE A 102 5.79 1.29 -2.88
N ALA A 103 5.08 1.41 -1.76
CA ALA A 103 5.67 1.30 -0.42
C ALA A 103 6.23 -0.10 -0.12
N VAL A 104 5.68 -1.15 -0.73
CA VAL A 104 6.12 -2.55 -0.51
C VAL A 104 7.13 -3.03 -1.55
N LYS A 105 7.22 -2.36 -2.71
CA LYS A 105 8.13 -2.76 -3.78
C LYS A 105 9.59 -2.79 -3.31
N GLY A 106 10.25 -3.92 -3.60
CA GLY A 106 11.65 -4.16 -3.19
C GLY A 106 11.84 -4.43 -1.69
N ARG A 107 10.76 -4.43 -0.90
CA ARG A 107 10.77 -4.77 0.52
C ARG A 107 10.09 -6.11 0.81
N PHE A 108 9.05 -6.42 0.04
CA PHE A 108 8.25 -7.62 0.17
C PHE A 108 8.05 -8.25 -1.21
N LYS A 109 7.80 -9.54 -1.25
CA LYS A 109 7.42 -10.25 -2.47
C LYS A 109 6.06 -9.76 -2.96
N SER A 110 5.94 -9.57 -4.26
CA SER A 110 4.69 -9.10 -4.87
C SER A 110 4.36 -9.91 -6.12
N VAL A 111 3.07 -10.23 -6.27
CA VAL A 111 2.58 -11.03 -7.39
C VAL A 111 1.25 -10.46 -7.91
N GLY A 112 0.92 -10.74 -9.17
CA GLY A 112 -0.34 -10.32 -9.78
C GLY A 112 -0.14 -9.59 -11.11
N GLN A 113 -0.90 -8.53 -11.35
CA GLN A 113 -0.89 -7.77 -12.60
C GLN A 113 -0.25 -6.39 -12.43
N PRO A 114 0.28 -5.75 -13.49
CA PRO A 114 0.63 -4.33 -13.43
C PRO A 114 -0.56 -3.49 -12.93
N THR A 115 -0.32 -2.52 -12.06
CA THR A 115 -1.39 -1.67 -11.50
C THR A 115 -2.04 -0.79 -12.57
N ALA A 116 -3.14 -0.10 -12.21
CA ALA A 116 -3.94 0.70 -13.14
C ALA A 116 -3.19 1.92 -13.70
N GLY A 117 -2.23 2.49 -12.97
CA GLY A 117 -1.46 3.67 -13.40
C GLY A 117 -2.04 5.00 -12.91
N PHE A 118 -2.82 4.99 -11.82
CA PHE A 118 -3.30 6.20 -11.14
C PHE A 118 -2.37 6.58 -9.99
N THR A 119 -1.09 6.72 -10.29
CA THR A 119 -0.01 7.02 -9.32
C THR A 119 0.12 8.52 -9.05
N THR A 120 -1.00 9.23 -8.98
CA THR A 120 -1.08 10.66 -8.68
C THR A 120 -1.60 10.92 -7.28
N ALA A 121 -1.15 12.02 -6.68
CA ALA A 121 -1.71 12.55 -5.44
C ALA A 121 -2.76 13.59 -5.78
N ASN A 122 -3.96 13.43 -5.24
CA ASN A 122 -5.07 14.35 -5.48
C ASN A 122 -5.49 15.02 -4.19
N GLU A 123 -5.78 16.32 -4.25
CA GLU A 123 -6.50 17.05 -3.20
C GLU A 123 -7.98 17.12 -3.53
N SER A 124 -8.81 16.98 -2.49
CA SER A 124 -10.26 17.13 -2.61
C SER A 124 -10.67 18.52 -2.12
N ILE A 125 -11.09 19.37 -3.05
CA ILE A 125 -11.55 20.74 -2.76
C ILE A 125 -13.07 20.73 -2.74
N VAL A 126 -13.68 20.97 -1.58
CA VAL A 126 -15.13 21.10 -1.44
C VAL A 126 -15.55 22.47 -1.92
N LEU A 127 -16.20 22.57 -3.07
CA LEU A 127 -16.69 23.81 -3.65
C LEU A 127 -18.02 24.24 -2.99
N ASN A 128 -18.89 23.28 -2.72
CA ASN A 128 -20.15 23.48 -1.96
C ASN A 128 -20.70 22.12 -1.49
N LYS A 129 -21.91 22.12 -0.89
CA LYS A 129 -22.54 20.90 -0.33
C LYS A 129 -22.79 19.77 -1.36
N ARG A 130 -22.69 20.03 -2.66
CA ARG A 130 -22.98 19.09 -3.74
C ARG A 130 -21.82 18.85 -4.69
N LEU A 131 -20.78 19.69 -4.62
CA LEU A 131 -19.67 19.66 -5.58
C LEU A 131 -18.35 19.59 -4.83
N MET A 132 -17.54 18.61 -5.25
CA MET A 132 -16.16 18.44 -4.84
C MET A 132 -15.29 18.35 -6.10
N LEU A 133 -14.18 19.05 -6.12
CA LEU A 133 -13.17 18.97 -7.15
C LEU A 133 -12.02 18.10 -6.63
N ALA A 134 -11.68 17.04 -7.35
CA ALA A 134 -10.45 16.30 -7.13
C ALA A 134 -9.38 16.86 -8.07
N LEU A 135 -8.37 17.51 -7.51
CA LEU A 135 -7.29 18.14 -8.26
C LEU A 135 -6.00 17.36 -8.05
N THR A 136 -5.33 17.00 -9.15
CA THR A 136 -4.00 16.38 -9.06
C THR A 136 -2.97 17.41 -8.64
N GLU A 137 -2.32 17.18 -7.50
CA GLU A 137 -1.30 18.07 -6.95
C GLU A 137 0.11 17.49 -6.99
N GLY A 138 0.24 16.23 -7.35
CA GLY A 138 1.56 15.59 -7.39
C GLY A 138 1.52 14.17 -7.92
N ILE A 139 2.68 13.54 -7.86
CA ILE A 139 2.90 12.16 -8.25
C ILE A 139 3.43 11.34 -7.09
N MET A 140 3.18 10.04 -7.11
CA MET A 140 3.72 9.08 -6.16
C MET A 140 5.12 8.63 -6.56
N ALA A 141 6.00 8.51 -5.59
CA ALA A 141 7.36 8.02 -5.77
C ALA A 141 7.73 7.06 -4.62
N ASP A 142 8.67 6.17 -4.85
CA ASP A 142 9.22 5.33 -3.79
C ASP A 142 10.08 6.14 -2.80
N SER A 143 10.57 5.49 -1.75
CA SER A 143 11.37 6.15 -0.71
C SER A 143 12.72 6.70 -1.20
N SER A 144 13.17 6.33 -2.41
CA SER A 144 14.35 6.88 -3.07
C SER A 144 14.05 8.11 -3.95
N GLY A 145 12.76 8.40 -4.15
CA GLY A 145 12.27 9.49 -4.98
C GLY A 145 12.04 9.13 -6.45
N ARG A 146 12.09 7.84 -6.81
CA ARG A 146 11.78 7.39 -8.17
C ARG A 146 10.26 7.33 -8.34
N ALA A 147 9.74 8.07 -9.33
CA ALA A 147 8.33 8.00 -9.71
C ALA A 147 8.01 6.71 -10.49
N HIS A 148 6.77 6.27 -10.37
CA HIS A 148 6.25 5.09 -11.04
C HIS A 148 4.97 5.46 -11.79
N GLU A 149 4.90 5.18 -13.09
CA GLU A 149 3.66 5.30 -13.85
C GLU A 149 2.71 4.16 -13.53
N LYS A 150 3.26 2.97 -13.33
CA LYS A 150 2.58 1.75 -12.88
C LYS A 150 3.53 0.98 -11.97
N VAL A 151 2.98 0.21 -11.05
CA VAL A 151 3.77 -0.72 -10.26
C VAL A 151 3.67 -2.11 -10.87
N ILE A 152 4.81 -2.62 -11.32
CA ILE A 152 4.92 -3.98 -11.86
C ILE A 152 5.26 -4.91 -10.70
N PRO A 153 4.48 -5.98 -10.45
CA PRO A 153 4.80 -6.96 -9.42
C PRO A 153 6.07 -7.76 -9.78
N ASP A 154 6.69 -8.39 -8.79
CA ASP A 154 7.89 -9.21 -8.99
C ASP A 154 7.61 -10.44 -9.84
N LEU A 155 6.39 -11.01 -9.73
CA LEU A 155 5.90 -12.08 -10.58
C LEU A 155 4.53 -11.69 -11.15
N GLN A 156 4.44 -11.63 -12.48
CA GLN A 156 3.17 -11.37 -13.14
C GLN A 156 2.34 -12.65 -13.22
N LEU A 157 1.08 -12.55 -12.83
CA LEU A 157 0.07 -13.61 -12.87
C LEU A 157 -1.14 -13.12 -13.65
N ASP A 158 -1.79 -14.00 -14.36
CA ASP A 158 -3.11 -13.75 -14.94
C ASP A 158 -4.23 -13.90 -13.90
N GLU A 159 -5.47 -13.62 -14.29
CA GLU A 159 -6.62 -13.67 -13.38
C GLU A 159 -6.91 -15.09 -12.85
N GLU A 160 -6.71 -16.12 -13.68
CA GLU A 160 -6.92 -17.51 -13.29
C GLU A 160 -5.88 -17.95 -12.25
N GLN A 161 -4.62 -17.58 -12.47
CA GLN A 161 -3.52 -17.84 -11.55
C GLN A 161 -3.72 -17.10 -10.22
N ILE A 162 -4.17 -15.84 -10.25
CA ILE A 162 -4.52 -15.08 -9.05
C ILE A 162 -5.65 -15.79 -8.29
N GLY A 163 -6.72 -16.20 -8.98
CA GLY A 163 -7.82 -16.94 -8.38
C GLY A 163 -7.37 -18.27 -7.76
N THR A 164 -6.49 -18.98 -8.43
CA THR A 164 -5.89 -20.23 -7.93
C THR A 164 -5.09 -20.01 -6.65
N LEU A 165 -4.26 -18.95 -6.64
CA LEU A 165 -3.48 -18.54 -5.47
C LEU A 165 -4.37 -18.20 -4.27
N LEU A 166 -5.40 -17.36 -4.50
CA LEU A 166 -6.34 -16.95 -3.44
C LEU A 166 -7.18 -18.10 -2.90
N ALA A 167 -7.40 -19.15 -3.69
CA ALA A 167 -8.01 -20.39 -3.25
C ALA A 167 -7.05 -21.30 -2.43
N GLY A 168 -5.84 -20.84 -2.13
CA GLY A 168 -4.82 -21.57 -1.38
C GLY A 168 -4.18 -22.73 -2.16
N LYS A 169 -4.29 -22.70 -3.49
CA LYS A 169 -3.69 -23.70 -4.36
C LYS A 169 -2.33 -23.23 -4.87
N ARG A 170 -1.48 -24.19 -5.22
CA ARG A 170 -0.15 -23.89 -5.77
C ARG A 170 -0.30 -23.33 -7.18
N VAL A 171 0.48 -22.30 -7.48
CA VAL A 171 0.66 -21.76 -8.84
C VAL A 171 2.07 -22.13 -9.29
N ASP A 172 2.20 -22.67 -10.50
CA ASP A 172 3.49 -23.08 -11.04
C ASP A 172 4.47 -21.91 -11.12
N GLY A 173 5.71 -22.15 -10.71
CA GLY A 173 6.76 -21.11 -10.63
C GLY A 173 6.71 -20.24 -9.38
N MET A 174 5.84 -20.54 -8.41
CA MET A 174 5.70 -19.80 -7.16
C MET A 174 6.14 -20.64 -5.95
N ASP A 175 7.22 -20.24 -5.30
CA ASP A 175 7.55 -20.65 -3.93
C ASP A 175 7.05 -19.56 -2.97
N LEU A 176 5.93 -19.84 -2.31
CA LEU A 176 5.33 -19.00 -1.26
C LEU A 176 5.82 -19.42 0.12
#